data_2d51622fd1cc041a097b7752774afefb
#
_entry.id   2d51622fd1cc041a097b7752774afefb
#
_cell.length_a   1.000
_cell.length_b   1.000
_cell.length_c   1.000
_cell.angle_alpha   90.00
_cell.angle_beta   90.00
_cell.angle_gamma   90.00
#
_symmetry.space_group_name_H-M   'P 1'
#
loop_
_entity.id
_entity.type
_entity.pdbx_description
1 polymer ?
#
loop_
_entity_poly.entity_id
_entity_poly.type
_entity_poly.pdbx_seq_one_letter_code
_entity_poly.pdbx_strand_id
1 'polypeptide(L)'
;MSRPLAALSFVALACIASQASARTYTVGPAGRDYTQLSAVFNGNDLAPGDIVEVDGNATYTSVIVGEDDGGAPGNPVIIRWKRVAGASRPVIAGGTHSIKFQRSNHVVFEGFEVRGGSSTCVFSEAHDITVRDAVIHACPGHGILGADLNSGSFTLEYSEVYDAGSGSTRHPIYMQSDEMAYPGSVFRMRYNYVHSGNGGNLLKNRHERAEIHSNWFEGSVYQEIELIGPDCETQASGWTRATRREDAELLDNVIVHTSASWPHAIRIGGDLNGASDGRVRMVGNTILFDRPGAAIAVYVQLGAGSVEMHNNAIFQTGGAAPAILRENTTASTPVCAPYVTTPWSGARSVFGTRNWVQSTATFVPPEWTSTVTGADPLFRDIAQRNLRPSPDSPLRNAGVNRPPSPPAFPMPWSLPAVRYDPPPRAKLAPGDRRARIPQGHFTMDIGALEEVDIDSLIGPFELPGSTPLLRPSPSATPPATLARPMPQTRPPRTAPSR
;
A
#
# COMPACT_ATOMS: atom_id res chain seq x y z
N MET A 1 -50.62 25.62 -54.53
CA MET A 1 -50.26 24.19 -54.50
C MET A 1 -49.49 23.95 -53.20
N SER A 2 -50.21 23.53 -52.19
CA SER A 2 -49.67 23.30 -50.84
C SER A 2 -49.30 21.82 -50.68
N ARG A 3 -48.03 21.50 -50.32
CA ARG A 3 -47.62 20.15 -49.99
C ARG A 3 -47.78 19.88 -48.51
N PRO A 4 -48.27 18.72 -48.07
CA PRO A 4 -48.33 18.41 -46.65
C PRO A 4 -46.98 17.86 -46.16
N LEU A 5 -46.54 18.36 -45.02
CA LEU A 5 -45.42 17.76 -44.24
C LEU A 5 -45.94 16.50 -43.54
N ALA A 6 -45.26 15.39 -43.82
CA ALA A 6 -45.44 14.16 -43.05
C ALA A 6 -44.58 14.21 -41.78
N ALA A 7 -45.23 14.13 -40.62
CA ALA A 7 -44.55 13.99 -39.33
C ALA A 7 -44.14 12.52 -39.11
N LEU A 8 -42.83 12.22 -39.08
CA LEU A 8 -42.28 10.93 -38.62
C LEU A 8 -42.26 10.91 -37.08
N SER A 9 -43.14 10.10 -36.50
CA SER A 9 -43.08 9.79 -35.07
C SER A 9 -41.99 8.75 -34.83
N PHE A 10 -40.90 9.15 -34.15
CA PHE A 10 -39.91 8.24 -33.59
C PHE A 10 -40.47 7.62 -32.30
N VAL A 11 -40.81 6.33 -32.32
CA VAL A 11 -41.05 5.55 -31.10
C VAL A 11 -39.71 5.10 -30.56
N ALA A 12 -39.24 5.73 -29.47
CA ALA A 12 -38.11 5.28 -28.71
C ALA A 12 -38.49 4.02 -27.94
N LEU A 13 -38.01 2.85 -28.38
CA LEU A 13 -38.11 1.60 -27.66
C LEU A 13 -37.13 1.65 -26.49
N ALA A 14 -37.58 1.99 -25.29
CA ALA A 14 -36.80 1.85 -24.07
C ALA A 14 -36.62 0.36 -23.76
N CYS A 15 -35.48 -0.20 -24.07
CA CYS A 15 -35.08 -1.50 -23.53
C CYS A 15 -34.91 -1.39 -22.01
N ILE A 16 -35.94 -1.79 -21.26
CA ILE A 16 -35.81 -2.04 -19.81
C ILE A 16 -34.97 -3.31 -19.67
N ALA A 17 -33.66 -3.14 -19.53
CA ALA A 17 -32.81 -4.23 -19.08
C ALA A 17 -33.28 -4.59 -17.66
N SER A 18 -33.90 -5.75 -17.47
CA SER A 18 -34.17 -6.28 -16.14
C SER A 18 -32.81 -6.49 -15.46
N GLN A 19 -32.49 -5.66 -14.48
CA GLN A 19 -31.33 -5.92 -13.64
C GLN A 19 -31.64 -7.21 -12.90
N ALA A 20 -30.84 -8.24 -13.17
CA ALA A 20 -30.86 -9.46 -12.36
C ALA A 20 -30.61 -9.05 -10.90
N SER A 21 -31.43 -9.53 -9.99
CA SER A 21 -31.26 -9.25 -8.56
C SER A 21 -29.96 -9.90 -8.10
N ALA A 22 -29.08 -9.12 -7.45
CA ALA A 22 -27.86 -9.63 -6.88
C ALA A 22 -28.13 -10.82 -5.94
N ARG A 23 -27.37 -11.90 -6.11
CA ARG A 23 -27.48 -13.13 -5.31
C ARG A 23 -26.44 -13.13 -4.22
N THR A 24 -26.75 -13.81 -3.10
CA THR A 24 -25.79 -14.09 -2.05
C THR A 24 -25.56 -15.59 -1.98
N TYR A 25 -24.31 -16.01 -2.19
CA TYR A 25 -23.83 -17.36 -2.03
C TYR A 25 -23.18 -17.49 -0.66
N THR A 26 -23.49 -18.52 0.11
CA THR A 26 -22.93 -18.72 1.44
C THR A 26 -21.96 -19.89 1.47
N VAL A 27 -20.79 -19.67 2.11
CA VAL A 27 -19.72 -20.69 2.19
C VAL A 27 -19.35 -20.92 3.65
N GLY A 28 -19.32 -22.18 4.07
CA GLY A 28 -18.94 -22.54 5.43
C GLY A 28 -18.96 -24.04 5.69
N PRO A 29 -18.39 -24.51 6.81
CA PRO A 29 -18.27 -25.95 7.11
C PRO A 29 -19.60 -26.69 7.19
N ALA A 30 -20.67 -25.99 7.56
CA ALA A 30 -21.99 -26.60 7.70
C ALA A 30 -23.13 -25.60 7.49
N GLY A 31 -24.27 -26.03 6.96
CA GLY A 31 -25.48 -25.23 6.83
C GLY A 31 -25.35 -24.05 5.86
N ARG A 32 -24.47 -24.15 4.87
CA ARG A 32 -24.24 -23.16 3.82
C ARG A 32 -24.48 -23.79 2.46
N ASP A 33 -24.58 -22.95 1.41
CA ASP A 33 -24.75 -23.43 0.05
C ASP A 33 -23.54 -24.27 -0.40
N TYR A 34 -22.34 -23.88 0.05
CA TYR A 34 -21.06 -24.52 -0.32
C TYR A 34 -20.19 -24.76 0.92
N THR A 35 -19.41 -25.84 0.91
CA THR A 35 -18.45 -26.16 1.97
C THR A 35 -17.03 -25.67 1.65
N GLN A 36 -16.74 -25.35 0.38
CA GLN A 36 -15.46 -24.82 -0.08
C GLN A 36 -15.70 -23.59 -0.95
N LEU A 37 -14.82 -22.57 -0.81
CA LEU A 37 -14.93 -21.34 -1.57
C LEU A 37 -14.77 -21.57 -3.08
N SER A 38 -13.86 -22.46 -3.49
CA SER A 38 -13.64 -22.81 -4.88
C SER A 38 -14.87 -23.42 -5.56
N ALA A 39 -15.77 -24.06 -4.82
CA ALA A 39 -16.96 -24.65 -5.38
C ALA A 39 -17.98 -23.62 -5.87
N VAL A 40 -17.94 -22.40 -5.35
CA VAL A 40 -18.77 -21.29 -5.85
C VAL A 40 -18.41 -20.96 -7.28
N PHE A 41 -17.12 -20.73 -7.55
CA PHE A 41 -16.60 -20.31 -8.86
C PHE A 41 -16.51 -21.45 -9.88
N ASN A 42 -16.45 -22.70 -9.43
CA ASN A 42 -16.49 -23.86 -10.33
C ASN A 42 -17.90 -24.24 -10.80
N GLY A 43 -18.92 -23.77 -10.12
CA GLY A 43 -20.31 -24.18 -10.34
C GLY A 43 -21.27 -23.06 -10.75
N ASN A 44 -20.80 -21.81 -10.79
CA ASN A 44 -21.61 -20.64 -11.16
C ASN A 44 -20.77 -19.65 -11.95
N ASP A 45 -21.44 -18.85 -12.76
CA ASP A 45 -20.94 -17.61 -13.30
C ASP A 45 -21.56 -16.49 -12.48
N LEU A 46 -20.72 -15.71 -11.78
CA LEU A 46 -21.21 -14.65 -10.91
C LEU A 46 -21.59 -13.41 -11.72
N ALA A 47 -22.68 -12.77 -11.32
CA ALA A 47 -23.16 -11.55 -11.95
C ALA A 47 -22.71 -10.29 -11.19
N PRO A 48 -22.62 -9.13 -11.84
CA PRO A 48 -22.33 -7.86 -11.16
C PRO A 48 -23.26 -7.61 -9.99
N GLY A 49 -22.67 -7.35 -8.81
CA GLY A 49 -23.37 -7.15 -7.54
C GLY A 49 -23.56 -8.40 -6.70
N ASP A 50 -23.22 -9.58 -7.21
CA ASP A 50 -23.29 -10.83 -6.43
C ASP A 50 -22.34 -10.79 -5.23
N ILE A 51 -22.74 -11.48 -4.17
CA ILE A 51 -22.00 -11.53 -2.90
C ILE A 51 -21.67 -12.98 -2.56
N VAL A 52 -20.42 -13.24 -2.22
CA VAL A 52 -19.97 -14.52 -1.63
C VAL A 52 -19.66 -14.27 -0.16
N GLU A 53 -20.53 -14.72 0.74
CA GLU A 53 -20.30 -14.62 2.20
C GLU A 53 -19.66 -15.88 2.75
N VAL A 54 -18.49 -15.72 3.39
CA VAL A 54 -17.66 -16.81 3.86
C VAL A 54 -17.58 -16.82 5.38
N ASP A 55 -17.90 -17.96 6.00
CA ASP A 55 -17.81 -18.13 7.44
C ASP A 55 -16.35 -18.10 7.93
N GLY A 56 -16.13 -17.44 9.07
CA GLY A 56 -14.88 -17.50 9.80
C GLY A 56 -14.67 -18.82 10.54
N ASN A 57 -13.60 -18.89 11.34
CA ASN A 57 -13.18 -20.10 12.08
C ASN A 57 -12.95 -21.34 11.19
N ALA A 58 -12.65 -21.13 9.91
CA ALA A 58 -12.46 -22.19 8.93
C ALA A 58 -11.30 -21.88 7.98
N THR A 59 -10.65 -22.94 7.48
CA THR A 59 -9.63 -22.87 6.45
C THR A 59 -10.18 -23.46 5.16
N TYR A 60 -10.05 -22.69 4.08
CA TYR A 60 -10.44 -23.05 2.74
C TYR A 60 -9.19 -23.30 1.90
N THR A 61 -9.31 -24.18 0.92
CA THR A 61 -8.24 -24.44 -0.04
C THR A 61 -8.06 -23.26 -1.01
N SER A 62 -6.97 -23.28 -1.76
CA SER A 62 -6.71 -22.28 -2.81
C SER A 62 -7.88 -22.17 -3.79
N VAL A 63 -8.07 -20.94 -4.32
CA VAL A 63 -9.20 -20.60 -5.18
C VAL A 63 -8.76 -19.74 -6.37
N ILE A 64 -9.39 -19.99 -7.52
CA ILE A 64 -9.33 -19.12 -8.69
C ILE A 64 -10.71 -18.50 -8.87
N VAL A 65 -10.75 -17.17 -8.92
CA VAL A 65 -11.91 -16.40 -9.37
C VAL A 65 -11.71 -16.19 -10.87
N GLY A 66 -12.57 -16.78 -11.68
CA GLY A 66 -12.42 -16.86 -13.13
C GLY A 66 -12.94 -15.65 -13.88
N GLU A 67 -12.79 -15.67 -15.19
CA GLU A 67 -13.19 -14.57 -16.08
C GLU A 67 -14.71 -14.29 -16.02
N ASP A 68 -15.49 -15.34 -15.87
CA ASP A 68 -16.98 -15.28 -15.82
C ASP A 68 -17.51 -14.91 -14.43
N ASP A 69 -16.63 -14.67 -13.44
CA ASP A 69 -16.96 -14.33 -12.07
C ASP A 69 -16.74 -12.85 -11.73
N GLY A 70 -16.62 -12.01 -12.74
CA GLY A 70 -16.36 -10.57 -12.58
C GLY A 70 -17.63 -9.75 -12.37
N GLY A 71 -17.43 -8.57 -11.76
CA GLY A 71 -18.48 -7.55 -11.65
C GLY A 71 -18.53 -6.60 -12.85
N ALA A 72 -19.01 -5.39 -12.58
CA ALA A 72 -19.02 -4.27 -13.52
C ALA A 72 -18.56 -2.98 -12.81
N PRO A 73 -18.16 -1.95 -13.57
CA PRO A 73 -17.80 -0.66 -12.98
C PRO A 73 -18.89 -0.13 -12.04
N GLY A 74 -18.54 0.12 -10.78
CA GLY A 74 -19.47 0.58 -9.74
C GLY A 74 -20.42 -0.48 -9.20
N ASN A 75 -20.39 -1.71 -9.71
CA ASN A 75 -21.19 -2.86 -9.24
C ASN A 75 -20.32 -4.13 -9.18
N PRO A 76 -19.33 -4.19 -8.27
CA PRO A 76 -18.39 -5.31 -8.19
C PRO A 76 -19.05 -6.59 -7.67
N VAL A 77 -18.46 -7.73 -7.96
CA VAL A 77 -18.65 -8.95 -7.19
C VAL A 77 -17.93 -8.77 -5.85
N ILE A 78 -18.58 -9.16 -4.74
CA ILE A 78 -18.04 -8.99 -3.39
C ILE A 78 -17.82 -10.36 -2.74
N ILE A 79 -16.57 -10.69 -2.47
CA ILE A 79 -16.19 -11.89 -1.71
C ILE A 79 -15.79 -11.41 -0.32
N ARG A 80 -16.60 -11.72 0.70
CA ARG A 80 -16.41 -11.14 2.02
C ARG A 80 -16.53 -12.14 3.16
N TRP A 81 -15.82 -11.84 4.24
CA TRP A 81 -16.00 -12.51 5.51
C TRP A 81 -17.39 -12.18 6.11
N LYS A 82 -18.16 -13.20 6.44
CA LYS A 82 -19.37 -13.06 7.29
C LYS A 82 -18.94 -12.84 8.73
N ARG A 83 -18.84 -11.59 9.14
CA ARG A 83 -18.38 -11.24 10.50
C ARG A 83 -19.38 -11.68 11.55
N VAL A 84 -18.91 -12.52 12.48
CA VAL A 84 -19.66 -12.93 13.67
C VAL A 84 -18.79 -12.61 14.88
N ALA A 85 -19.38 -12.07 15.94
CA ALA A 85 -18.66 -11.72 17.16
C ALA A 85 -17.93 -12.96 17.74
N GLY A 86 -16.63 -12.80 18.03
CA GLY A 86 -15.77 -13.86 18.54
C GLY A 86 -15.26 -14.87 17.49
N ALA A 87 -15.68 -14.77 16.24
CA ALA A 87 -15.13 -15.60 15.17
C ALA A 87 -13.79 -15.03 14.64
N SER A 88 -12.85 -15.91 14.34
CA SER A 88 -11.64 -15.58 13.58
C SER A 88 -11.96 -15.42 12.09
N ARG A 89 -11.04 -14.77 11.34
CA ARG A 89 -11.15 -14.63 9.89
C ARG A 89 -11.21 -15.98 9.17
N PRO A 90 -11.91 -16.08 8.03
CA PRO A 90 -11.72 -17.20 7.11
C PRO A 90 -10.28 -17.19 6.58
N VAL A 91 -9.67 -18.35 6.53
CA VAL A 91 -8.30 -18.55 6.04
C VAL A 91 -8.36 -19.18 4.65
N ILE A 92 -7.64 -18.61 3.67
CA ILE A 92 -7.36 -19.28 2.40
C ILE A 92 -5.91 -19.72 2.42
N ALA A 93 -5.64 -21.03 2.24
CA ALA A 93 -4.29 -21.54 2.39
C ALA A 93 -3.87 -22.52 1.30
N GLY A 94 -2.56 -22.45 0.95
CA GLY A 94 -1.89 -23.41 0.06
C GLY A 94 -2.08 -23.12 -1.42
N GLY A 95 -1.83 -24.11 -2.26
CA GLY A 95 -1.82 -24.00 -3.71
C GLY A 95 -0.57 -23.33 -4.29
N THR A 96 -0.54 -23.14 -5.59
CA THR A 96 0.47 -22.30 -6.25
C THR A 96 0.23 -20.85 -5.94
N HIS A 97 -1.02 -20.42 -6.07
CA HIS A 97 -1.57 -19.16 -5.58
C HIS A 97 -2.67 -19.50 -4.57
N SER A 98 -2.66 -18.85 -3.40
CA SER A 98 -3.74 -19.11 -2.44
C SER A 98 -5.06 -18.53 -2.95
N ILE A 99 -5.02 -17.32 -3.53
CA ILE A 99 -6.12 -16.79 -4.33
C ILE A 99 -5.57 -16.20 -5.62
N LYS A 100 -6.25 -16.49 -6.74
CA LYS A 100 -5.96 -15.92 -8.06
C LYS A 100 -7.21 -15.24 -8.62
N PHE A 101 -7.08 -13.97 -9.03
CA PHE A 101 -8.06 -13.26 -9.84
C PHE A 101 -7.62 -13.39 -11.30
N GLN A 102 -8.31 -14.24 -12.06
CA GLN A 102 -7.95 -14.56 -13.43
C GLN A 102 -8.94 -13.93 -14.40
N ARG A 103 -8.64 -12.73 -14.86
CA ARG A 103 -9.50 -11.89 -15.72
C ARG A 103 -10.90 -11.60 -15.14
N SER A 104 -11.09 -11.84 -13.84
CA SER A 104 -12.30 -11.50 -13.10
C SER A 104 -12.24 -10.03 -12.67
N ASN A 105 -12.64 -9.14 -13.56
CA ASN A 105 -12.59 -7.70 -13.29
C ASN A 105 -13.66 -7.24 -12.27
N HIS A 106 -13.41 -6.13 -11.61
CA HIS A 106 -14.36 -5.51 -10.66
C HIS A 106 -14.73 -6.43 -9.49
N VAL A 107 -13.74 -6.88 -8.72
CA VAL A 107 -13.94 -7.75 -7.55
C VAL A 107 -13.45 -7.06 -6.28
N VAL A 108 -14.25 -7.12 -5.23
CA VAL A 108 -13.87 -6.74 -3.86
C VAL A 108 -13.67 -7.99 -3.02
N PHE A 109 -12.47 -8.18 -2.48
CA PHE A 109 -12.09 -9.28 -1.60
C PHE A 109 -11.78 -8.73 -0.21
N GLU A 110 -12.59 -9.09 0.79
CA GLU A 110 -12.57 -8.43 2.09
C GLU A 110 -12.60 -9.37 3.29
N GLY A 111 -11.68 -9.16 4.23
CA GLY A 111 -11.75 -9.72 5.56
C GLY A 111 -11.02 -11.06 5.77
N PHE A 112 -10.21 -11.50 4.83
CA PHE A 112 -9.56 -12.82 4.86
C PHE A 112 -8.15 -12.79 5.47
N GLU A 113 -7.74 -13.94 6.00
CA GLU A 113 -6.35 -14.34 6.15
C GLU A 113 -5.93 -15.16 4.92
N VAL A 114 -4.80 -14.83 4.30
CA VAL A 114 -4.30 -15.53 3.09
C VAL A 114 -2.85 -15.93 3.30
N ARG A 115 -2.53 -17.23 3.10
CA ARG A 115 -1.19 -17.76 3.39
C ARG A 115 -0.82 -19.01 2.60
N GLY A 116 0.47 -19.32 2.54
CA GLY A 116 0.99 -20.61 2.10
C GLY A 116 0.96 -20.86 0.59
N GLY A 117 0.64 -19.87 -0.25
CA GLY A 117 0.78 -20.01 -1.70
C GLY A 117 2.25 -20.16 -2.11
N SER A 118 2.61 -21.27 -2.76
CA SER A 118 4.02 -21.60 -3.03
C SER A 118 4.72 -20.63 -3.99
N SER A 119 3.99 -20.00 -4.88
CA SER A 119 4.45 -18.93 -5.77
C SER A 119 4.01 -17.56 -5.23
N THR A 120 2.71 -17.43 -4.89
CA THR A 120 2.11 -16.15 -4.49
C THR A 120 0.90 -16.41 -3.60
N CYS A 121 0.71 -15.62 -2.57
CA CYS A 121 -0.52 -15.70 -1.78
C CYS A 121 -1.71 -15.08 -2.53
N VAL A 122 -1.58 -13.84 -3.03
CA VAL A 122 -2.61 -13.14 -3.82
C VAL A 122 -2.06 -12.81 -5.20
N PHE A 123 -2.60 -13.41 -6.23
CA PHE A 123 -2.18 -13.17 -7.62
C PHE A 123 -3.31 -12.50 -8.43
N SER A 124 -3.00 -11.39 -9.11
CA SER A 124 -3.96 -10.64 -9.91
C SER A 124 -3.55 -10.57 -11.38
N GLU A 125 -4.34 -11.18 -12.25
CA GLU A 125 -4.39 -10.98 -13.70
C GLU A 125 -5.74 -10.35 -14.05
N ALA A 126 -6.15 -9.30 -13.36
CA ALA A 126 -7.48 -8.70 -13.52
C ALA A 126 -7.44 -7.19 -13.26
N HIS A 127 -8.50 -6.50 -13.66
CA HIS A 127 -8.65 -5.06 -13.52
C HIS A 127 -9.70 -4.69 -12.49
N ASP A 128 -9.45 -3.59 -11.75
CA ASP A 128 -10.30 -3.03 -10.70
C ASP A 128 -10.57 -4.03 -9.56
N ILE A 129 -9.47 -4.57 -9.02
CA ILE A 129 -9.49 -5.46 -7.87
C ILE A 129 -9.26 -4.64 -6.59
N THR A 130 -10.08 -4.88 -5.59
CA THR A 130 -9.88 -4.32 -4.25
C THR A 130 -9.65 -5.44 -3.25
N VAL A 131 -8.48 -5.44 -2.60
CA VAL A 131 -8.17 -6.27 -1.43
C VAL A 131 -8.22 -5.38 -0.19
N ARG A 132 -9.14 -5.69 0.70
CA ARG A 132 -9.43 -4.87 1.88
C ARG A 132 -9.45 -5.70 3.15
N ASP A 133 -8.94 -5.12 4.24
CA ASP A 133 -8.99 -5.77 5.57
C ASP A 133 -8.43 -7.20 5.58
N ALA A 134 -7.40 -7.44 4.77
CA ALA A 134 -6.74 -8.74 4.66
C ALA A 134 -5.53 -8.83 5.60
N VAL A 135 -5.19 -10.07 5.98
CA VAL A 135 -3.91 -10.42 6.63
C VAL A 135 -3.22 -11.42 5.71
N ILE A 136 -2.10 -11.01 5.11
CA ILE A 136 -1.38 -11.80 4.08
C ILE A 136 0.01 -12.11 4.63
N HIS A 137 0.29 -13.38 4.87
CA HIS A 137 1.54 -13.78 5.50
C HIS A 137 1.93 -15.23 5.21
N ALA A 138 3.11 -15.63 5.71
CA ALA A 138 3.68 -16.97 5.49
C ALA A 138 3.64 -17.36 3.99
N CYS A 139 4.08 -16.42 3.13
CA CYS A 139 4.11 -16.57 1.68
C CYS A 139 5.56 -16.82 1.25
N PRO A 140 5.96 -18.06 0.93
CA PRO A 140 7.35 -18.38 0.56
C PRO A 140 7.78 -17.78 -0.78
N GLY A 141 6.83 -17.35 -1.58
CA GLY A 141 7.02 -16.55 -2.79
C GLY A 141 6.61 -15.10 -2.57
N HIS A 142 5.86 -14.51 -3.50
CA HIS A 142 5.29 -13.18 -3.31
C HIS A 142 4.11 -13.21 -2.34
N GLY A 143 3.94 -12.16 -1.55
CA GLY A 143 2.70 -11.96 -0.82
C GLY A 143 1.56 -11.57 -1.76
N ILE A 144 1.76 -10.49 -2.52
CA ILE A 144 0.84 -10.01 -3.58
C ILE A 144 1.65 -9.84 -4.86
N LEU A 145 1.09 -10.29 -5.99
CA LEU A 145 1.68 -10.13 -7.31
C LEU A 145 0.61 -9.70 -8.31
N GLY A 146 0.82 -8.55 -8.97
CA GLY A 146 0.12 -8.18 -10.20
C GLY A 146 0.89 -8.69 -11.41
N ALA A 147 0.20 -9.26 -12.38
CA ALA A 147 0.82 -9.79 -13.59
C ALA A 147 1.22 -8.68 -14.57
N ASP A 148 2.14 -8.98 -15.48
CA ASP A 148 2.58 -8.09 -16.55
C ASP A 148 1.49 -7.85 -17.59
N LEU A 149 0.68 -8.87 -17.85
CA LEU A 149 -0.42 -8.85 -18.81
C LEU A 149 -1.76 -9.10 -18.11
N ASN A 150 -2.82 -8.53 -18.66
CA ASN A 150 -4.20 -8.61 -18.16
C ASN A 150 -4.41 -8.05 -16.76
N SER A 151 -3.45 -7.36 -16.14
CA SER A 151 -3.62 -6.69 -14.86
C SER A 151 -3.85 -5.20 -15.07
N GLY A 152 -4.79 -4.63 -14.30
CA GLY A 152 -5.11 -3.22 -14.36
C GLY A 152 -5.12 -2.57 -12.96
N SER A 153 -6.09 -1.72 -12.70
CA SER A 153 -6.20 -1.05 -11.39
C SER A 153 -6.29 -2.04 -10.24
N PHE A 154 -5.57 -1.75 -9.17
CA PHE A 154 -5.57 -2.57 -7.95
C PHE A 154 -5.57 -1.67 -6.71
N THR A 155 -6.41 -1.98 -5.74
CA THR A 155 -6.48 -1.26 -4.46
C THR A 155 -6.17 -2.22 -3.31
N LEU A 156 -5.18 -1.86 -2.49
CA LEU A 156 -4.86 -2.54 -1.23
C LEU A 156 -5.10 -1.56 -0.08
N GLU A 157 -6.02 -1.89 0.82
CA GLU A 157 -6.31 -0.99 1.92
C GLU A 157 -6.65 -1.71 3.24
N TYR A 158 -6.33 -1.07 4.38
CA TYR A 158 -6.58 -1.59 5.73
C TYR A 158 -6.04 -3.01 5.95
N SER A 159 -4.95 -3.36 5.27
CA SER A 159 -4.42 -4.71 5.26
C SER A 159 -3.05 -4.78 5.95
N GLU A 160 -2.68 -5.97 6.37
CA GLU A 160 -1.36 -6.29 6.91
C GLU A 160 -0.68 -7.31 6.01
N VAL A 161 0.58 -7.03 5.64
CA VAL A 161 1.39 -7.92 4.79
C VAL A 161 2.74 -8.12 5.47
N TYR A 162 3.07 -9.36 5.81
CA TYR A 162 4.33 -9.69 6.48
C TYR A 162 4.75 -11.14 6.21
N ASP A 163 5.96 -11.51 6.63
CA ASP A 163 6.48 -12.87 6.46
C ASP A 163 6.28 -13.38 5.02
N ALA A 164 6.63 -12.56 4.05
CA ALA A 164 6.46 -12.84 2.63
C ALA A 164 7.70 -12.43 1.83
N GLY A 165 7.88 -13.02 0.66
CA GLY A 165 9.06 -12.81 -0.17
C GLY A 165 10.15 -13.85 0.04
N SER A 166 11.09 -13.94 -0.90
CA SER A 166 12.32 -14.74 -0.77
C SER A 166 13.39 -14.30 -1.77
N GLY A 167 14.66 -14.40 -1.35
CA GLY A 167 15.79 -13.98 -2.18
C GLY A 167 15.71 -12.50 -2.58
N SER A 168 16.13 -12.17 -3.80
CA SER A 168 16.15 -10.80 -4.30
C SER A 168 14.97 -10.45 -5.22
N THR A 169 14.26 -11.44 -5.74
CA THR A 169 13.25 -11.26 -6.80
C THR A 169 11.82 -11.50 -6.35
N ARG A 170 11.61 -12.09 -5.17
CA ARG A 170 10.28 -12.32 -4.62
C ARG A 170 10.02 -11.34 -3.47
N HIS A 171 8.95 -10.58 -3.60
CA HIS A 171 8.64 -9.42 -2.78
C HIS A 171 7.36 -9.63 -1.96
N PRO A 172 7.21 -9.06 -0.75
CA PRO A 172 5.92 -8.98 -0.09
C PRO A 172 4.83 -8.41 -0.97
N ILE A 173 5.11 -7.33 -1.71
CA ILE A 173 4.18 -6.75 -2.68
C ILE A 173 4.95 -6.42 -3.96
N TYR A 174 4.51 -7.00 -5.09
CA TYR A 174 5.00 -6.66 -6.42
C TYR A 174 3.83 -6.40 -7.35
N MET A 175 3.66 -5.17 -7.76
CA MET A 175 2.54 -4.73 -8.59
C MET A 175 3.03 -4.20 -9.92
N GLN A 176 2.35 -4.59 -10.98
CA GLN A 176 2.51 -4.07 -12.33
C GLN A 176 1.14 -3.94 -13.00
N SER A 177 1.08 -3.24 -14.12
CA SER A 177 -0.12 -3.09 -14.93
C SER A 177 0.15 -3.37 -16.39
N ASP A 178 -0.84 -3.95 -17.06
CA ASP A 178 -0.92 -4.02 -18.51
C ASP A 178 -1.47 -2.69 -19.04
N GLU A 179 -0.56 -1.75 -19.27
CA GLU A 179 -0.91 -0.39 -19.67
C GLU A 179 -1.51 -0.32 -21.07
N MET A 180 -1.31 -1.36 -21.87
CA MET A 180 -1.90 -1.47 -23.20
C MET A 180 -3.35 -1.97 -23.15
N ALA A 181 -3.64 -2.95 -22.29
CA ALA A 181 -5.00 -3.45 -22.09
C ALA A 181 -5.84 -2.52 -21.21
N TYR A 182 -5.24 -1.90 -20.18
CA TYR A 182 -5.93 -1.05 -19.21
C TYR A 182 -5.23 0.31 -19.06
N PRO A 183 -5.22 1.16 -20.08
CA PRO A 183 -4.58 2.47 -20.02
C PRO A 183 -5.19 3.36 -18.93
N GLY A 184 -4.34 4.04 -18.15
CA GLY A 184 -4.76 4.86 -17.02
C GLY A 184 -5.04 4.09 -15.74
N SER A 185 -4.62 2.83 -15.67
CA SER A 185 -4.78 2.01 -14.46
C SER A 185 -4.00 2.59 -13.27
N VAL A 186 -4.53 2.37 -12.06
CA VAL A 186 -3.98 2.95 -10.82
C VAL A 186 -3.77 1.88 -9.77
N PHE A 187 -2.56 1.80 -9.23
CA PHE A 187 -2.29 1.10 -7.99
C PHE A 187 -2.55 2.03 -6.81
N ARG A 188 -3.54 1.72 -5.98
CA ARG A 188 -3.83 2.44 -4.73
C ARG A 188 -3.47 1.59 -3.53
N MET A 189 -2.61 2.13 -2.68
CA MET A 189 -2.19 1.47 -1.45
C MET A 189 -2.33 2.44 -0.28
N ARG A 190 -3.23 2.13 0.68
CA ARG A 190 -3.52 3.08 1.77
C ARG A 190 -3.93 2.40 3.07
N TYR A 191 -3.47 2.97 4.18
CA TYR A 191 -3.78 2.50 5.55
C TYR A 191 -3.32 1.08 5.84
N ASN A 192 -2.22 0.64 5.19
CA ASN A 192 -1.69 -0.70 5.36
C ASN A 192 -0.47 -0.70 6.29
N TYR A 193 -0.29 -1.81 6.98
CA TYR A 193 0.93 -2.14 7.71
C TYR A 193 1.68 -3.23 6.94
N VAL A 194 2.86 -2.89 6.40
CA VAL A 194 3.72 -3.82 5.65
C VAL A 194 5.04 -3.94 6.37
N HIS A 195 5.37 -5.15 6.81
CA HIS A 195 6.54 -5.32 7.66
C HIS A 195 7.18 -6.71 7.56
N SER A 196 8.39 -6.84 8.13
CA SER A 196 9.06 -8.13 8.30
C SER A 196 9.10 -8.98 7.02
N GLY A 197 9.56 -8.37 5.92
CA GLY A 197 9.73 -9.09 4.65
C GLY A 197 10.85 -10.13 4.71
N ASN A 198 10.65 -11.29 4.08
CA ASN A 198 11.63 -12.38 4.02
C ASN A 198 12.50 -12.33 2.76
N GLY A 199 12.22 -11.43 1.84
CA GLY A 199 13.00 -11.25 0.61
C GLY A 199 12.54 -10.05 -0.19
N GLY A 200 13.35 -9.63 -1.14
CA GLY A 200 13.08 -8.50 -2.01
C GLY A 200 12.81 -7.18 -1.26
N ASN A 201 12.06 -6.32 -1.89
CA ASN A 201 11.59 -5.04 -1.34
C ASN A 201 10.21 -5.25 -0.69
N LEU A 202 9.82 -4.47 0.30
CA LEU A 202 8.45 -4.58 0.83
C LEU A 202 7.42 -4.24 -0.23
N LEU A 203 7.69 -3.20 -1.03
CA LEU A 203 6.91 -2.84 -2.20
C LEU A 203 7.82 -2.66 -3.42
N LYS A 204 7.55 -3.39 -4.50
CA LYS A 204 8.05 -3.13 -5.85
C LYS A 204 6.89 -2.78 -6.75
N ASN A 205 6.96 -1.64 -7.44
CA ASN A 205 5.84 -1.14 -8.25
C ASN A 205 6.29 -0.73 -9.65
N ARG A 206 5.54 -1.19 -10.66
CA ARG A 206 5.68 -0.88 -12.09
C ARG A 206 4.34 -0.44 -12.71
N HIS A 207 3.42 0.07 -11.91
CA HIS A 207 2.15 0.59 -12.41
C HIS A 207 2.34 1.95 -13.10
N GLU A 208 1.55 2.19 -14.15
CA GLU A 208 1.47 3.48 -14.84
C GLU A 208 1.22 4.66 -13.87
N ARG A 209 0.41 4.40 -12.83
CA ARG A 209 0.16 5.34 -11.75
C ARG A 209 0.12 4.64 -10.41
N ALA A 210 0.81 5.20 -9.40
CA ALA A 210 0.80 4.69 -8.05
C ALA A 210 0.41 5.78 -7.03
N GLU A 211 -0.56 5.50 -6.18
CA GLU A 211 -1.00 6.32 -5.05
C GLU A 211 -0.75 5.55 -3.75
N ILE A 212 0.37 5.84 -3.07
CA ILE A 212 0.84 5.14 -1.88
C ILE A 212 0.70 6.09 -0.68
N HIS A 213 -0.45 6.01 0.00
CA HIS A 213 -0.87 7.00 0.98
C HIS A 213 -1.07 6.40 2.37
N SER A 214 -0.51 7.05 3.38
CA SER A 214 -0.78 6.72 4.79
C SER A 214 -0.54 5.25 5.13
N ASN A 215 0.61 4.70 4.73
CA ASN A 215 1.01 3.35 5.07
C ASN A 215 2.17 3.36 6.06
N TRP A 216 2.37 2.25 6.76
CA TRP A 216 3.55 1.98 7.55
C TRP A 216 4.35 0.85 6.91
N PHE A 217 5.61 1.14 6.56
CA PHE A 217 6.58 0.17 6.03
C PHE A 217 7.72 0.00 7.02
N GLU A 218 8.09 -1.25 7.38
CA GLU A 218 9.19 -1.51 8.32
C GLU A 218 9.81 -2.89 8.10
N GLY A 219 11.14 -2.96 7.97
CA GLY A 219 11.86 -4.22 7.99
C GLY A 219 11.90 -4.96 6.65
N SER A 220 12.28 -4.27 5.60
CA SER A 220 12.64 -4.87 4.31
C SER A 220 13.96 -5.65 4.40
N VAL A 221 14.16 -6.59 3.49
CA VAL A 221 15.49 -7.17 3.23
C VAL A 221 16.35 -6.22 2.39
N TYR A 222 15.74 -5.60 1.38
CA TYR A 222 16.38 -4.59 0.52
C TYR A 222 15.80 -3.20 0.80
N GLN A 223 15.03 -2.61 -0.13
CA GLN A 223 14.35 -1.33 0.06
C GLN A 223 12.94 -1.53 0.62
N GLU A 224 12.42 -0.54 1.34
CA GLU A 224 11.00 -0.51 1.67
C GLU A 224 10.16 -0.29 0.43
N ILE A 225 10.58 0.63 -0.46
CA ILE A 225 9.81 0.99 -1.66
C ILE A 225 10.71 1.06 -2.88
N GLU A 226 10.27 0.45 -3.97
CA GLU A 226 10.89 0.55 -5.28
C GLU A 226 9.83 0.94 -6.33
N LEU A 227 10.05 2.08 -6.99
CA LEU A 227 9.18 2.66 -8.02
C LEU A 227 9.95 2.70 -9.32
N ILE A 228 9.64 1.79 -10.24
CA ILE A 228 10.44 1.58 -11.45
C ILE A 228 9.56 1.45 -12.69
N GLY A 229 10.18 1.57 -13.86
CA GLY A 229 9.53 1.44 -15.14
C GLY A 229 9.13 0.01 -15.50
N PRO A 230 8.44 -0.16 -16.63
CA PRO A 230 7.90 -1.44 -17.07
C PRO A 230 9.02 -2.44 -17.35
N ASP A 231 8.70 -3.72 -17.24
CA ASP A 231 9.61 -4.80 -17.62
C ASP A 231 9.47 -5.20 -19.10
N CYS A 232 10.13 -6.31 -19.45
CA CYS A 232 10.22 -6.75 -20.85
C CYS A 232 8.87 -7.13 -21.45
N GLU A 233 8.00 -7.75 -20.67
CA GLU A 233 6.69 -8.22 -21.12
C GLU A 233 5.77 -7.05 -21.46
N THR A 234 5.70 -6.06 -20.60
CA THR A 234 4.92 -4.83 -20.83
C THR A 234 5.46 -4.06 -22.03
N GLN A 235 6.79 -3.94 -22.17
CA GLN A 235 7.39 -3.28 -23.33
C GLN A 235 7.13 -4.05 -24.63
N ALA A 236 7.16 -5.37 -24.60
CA ALA A 236 6.83 -6.22 -25.75
C ALA A 236 5.36 -6.09 -26.20
N SER A 237 4.45 -5.71 -25.27
CA SER A 237 3.04 -5.47 -25.59
C SER A 237 2.77 -4.15 -26.33
N GLY A 238 3.78 -3.30 -26.50
CA GLY A 238 3.68 -2.04 -27.25
C GLY A 238 3.87 -0.77 -26.44
N TRP A 239 4.25 -0.88 -25.16
CA TRP A 239 4.60 0.28 -24.33
C TRP A 239 5.79 1.06 -24.91
N THR A 240 5.72 2.37 -24.83
CA THR A 240 6.82 3.26 -25.20
C THR A 240 6.88 4.48 -24.28
N ARG A 241 8.05 5.05 -24.10
CA ARG A 241 8.25 6.32 -23.35
C ARG A 241 7.36 7.47 -23.83
N ALA A 242 6.98 7.47 -25.13
CA ALA A 242 6.14 8.52 -25.69
C ALA A 242 4.67 8.37 -25.28
N THR A 243 4.23 7.17 -24.89
CA THR A 243 2.83 6.86 -24.59
C THR A 243 2.52 6.88 -23.10
N ARG A 244 3.42 6.42 -22.26
CA ARG A 244 3.17 6.21 -20.83
C ARG A 244 4.34 6.67 -19.97
N ARG A 245 4.03 6.94 -18.71
CA ARG A 245 4.97 7.23 -17.63
C ARG A 245 4.48 6.56 -16.37
N GLU A 246 5.38 6.03 -15.55
CA GLU A 246 5.07 5.46 -14.25
C GLU A 246 5.14 6.57 -13.19
N ASP A 247 4.08 7.37 -13.09
CA ASP A 247 3.98 8.43 -12.11
C ASP A 247 3.59 7.88 -10.72
N ALA A 248 4.26 8.34 -9.67
CA ALA A 248 4.00 7.86 -8.31
C ALA A 248 3.90 8.98 -7.28
N GLU A 249 2.99 8.79 -6.33
CA GLU A 249 2.84 9.67 -5.17
C GLU A 249 2.97 8.88 -3.88
N LEU A 250 3.90 9.30 -3.01
CA LEU A 250 4.06 8.82 -1.64
C LEU A 250 3.60 9.93 -0.70
N LEU A 251 2.48 9.71 -0.02
CA LEU A 251 1.85 10.72 0.84
C LEU A 251 1.65 10.19 2.25
N ASP A 252 2.21 10.89 3.24
CA ASP A 252 2.00 10.59 4.66
C ASP A 252 2.36 9.16 5.09
N ASN A 253 3.38 8.56 4.48
CA ASN A 253 3.83 7.23 4.89
C ASN A 253 4.90 7.32 5.99
N VAL A 254 4.91 6.34 6.88
CA VAL A 254 6.05 6.03 7.74
C VAL A 254 6.87 4.93 7.09
N ILE A 255 8.16 5.17 6.92
CA ILE A 255 9.11 4.28 6.28
C ILE A 255 10.29 4.08 7.25
N VAL A 256 10.39 2.90 7.85
CA VAL A 256 11.44 2.55 8.81
C VAL A 256 12.39 1.52 8.21
N HIS A 257 13.58 1.99 7.85
CA HIS A 257 14.60 1.17 7.22
C HIS A 257 15.54 0.57 8.27
N THR A 258 15.53 -0.76 8.39
CA THR A 258 16.33 -1.51 9.35
C THR A 258 17.36 -2.45 8.72
N SER A 259 17.35 -2.61 7.38
CA SER A 259 18.26 -3.54 6.69
C SER A 259 19.71 -3.21 6.95
N ALA A 260 20.48 -4.16 7.50
CA ALA A 260 21.90 -3.98 7.74
C ALA A 260 22.74 -4.05 6.45
N SER A 261 22.28 -4.77 5.44
CA SER A 261 23.02 -5.05 4.21
C SER A 261 22.75 -4.07 3.09
N TRP A 262 21.60 -3.41 3.10
CA TRP A 262 21.16 -2.53 2.01
C TRP A 262 20.96 -1.10 2.49
N PRO A 263 21.55 -0.07 1.86
CA PRO A 263 21.50 1.29 2.41
C PRO A 263 20.28 2.11 2.00
N HIS A 264 19.54 1.71 0.95
CA HIS A 264 18.47 2.53 0.38
C HIS A 264 17.11 2.23 1.02
N ALA A 265 16.37 3.26 1.42
CA ALA A 265 14.97 3.12 1.83
C ALA A 265 14.04 3.13 0.60
N ILE A 266 14.25 4.07 -0.32
CA ILE A 266 13.45 4.24 -1.53
C ILE A 266 14.36 4.22 -2.75
N ARG A 267 14.00 3.42 -3.76
CA ARG A 267 14.63 3.43 -5.09
C ARG A 267 13.62 3.83 -6.14
N ILE A 268 14.03 4.69 -7.07
CA ILE A 268 13.16 5.21 -8.13
C ILE A 268 13.86 5.18 -9.49
N GLY A 269 13.06 5.25 -10.55
CA GLY A 269 13.50 5.24 -11.94
C GLY A 269 13.33 3.89 -12.59
N GLY A 270 14.37 3.34 -13.19
CA GLY A 270 14.36 2.01 -13.79
C GLY A 270 15.28 1.03 -13.09
N ASP A 271 15.20 -0.21 -13.49
CA ASP A 271 16.18 -1.24 -13.20
C ASP A 271 16.86 -1.72 -14.51
N LEU A 272 17.45 -2.91 -14.49
CA LEU A 272 18.09 -3.45 -15.70
C LEU A 272 17.10 -3.87 -16.80
N ASN A 273 15.81 -4.03 -16.47
CA ASN A 273 14.79 -4.42 -17.44
C ASN A 273 14.17 -3.21 -18.15
N GLY A 274 13.94 -2.13 -17.43
CA GLY A 274 13.33 -0.94 -18.01
C GLY A 274 13.64 0.33 -17.25
N ALA A 275 13.49 1.46 -17.93
CA ALA A 275 13.60 2.79 -17.36
C ALA A 275 12.22 3.43 -17.27
N SER A 276 12.01 4.28 -16.26
CA SER A 276 10.79 5.07 -16.11
C SER A 276 11.06 6.50 -16.56
N ASP A 277 10.08 7.15 -17.18
CA ASP A 277 10.02 8.59 -17.35
C ASP A 277 9.11 9.24 -16.30
N GLY A 278 8.78 8.48 -15.26
CA GLY A 278 7.82 8.82 -14.23
C GLY A 278 8.24 10.01 -13.37
N ARG A 279 7.24 10.74 -12.92
CA ARG A 279 7.37 11.78 -11.91
C ARG A 279 7.08 11.14 -10.54
N VAL A 280 7.94 11.45 -9.57
CA VAL A 280 7.74 10.93 -8.21
C VAL A 280 7.54 12.10 -7.26
N ARG A 281 6.38 12.18 -6.62
CA ARG A 281 6.05 13.17 -5.59
C ARG A 281 6.01 12.52 -4.21
N MET A 282 6.77 13.07 -3.27
CA MET A 282 6.84 12.61 -1.88
C MET A 282 6.47 13.76 -0.95
N VAL A 283 5.35 13.65 -0.23
CA VAL A 283 4.86 14.73 0.63
C VAL A 283 4.51 14.19 2.02
N GLY A 284 5.10 14.79 3.05
CA GLY A 284 4.76 14.49 4.44
C GLY A 284 5.13 13.08 4.88
N ASN A 285 6.15 12.45 4.29
CA ASN A 285 6.60 11.15 4.75
C ASN A 285 7.61 11.29 5.89
N THR A 286 7.63 10.31 6.79
CA THR A 286 8.69 10.14 7.80
C THR A 286 9.56 8.96 7.39
N ILE A 287 10.84 9.22 7.11
CA ILE A 287 11.84 8.22 6.74
C ILE A 287 12.83 8.09 7.90
N LEU A 288 12.74 7.00 8.63
CA LEU A 288 13.60 6.69 9.77
C LEU A 288 14.57 5.57 9.41
N PHE A 289 15.86 5.82 9.53
CA PHE A 289 16.88 4.80 9.47
C PHE A 289 17.25 4.36 10.89
N ASP A 290 16.87 3.13 11.22
CA ASP A 290 17.26 2.48 12.48
C ASP A 290 18.25 1.36 12.17
N ARG A 291 19.42 1.77 11.69
CA ARG A 291 20.50 0.89 11.24
C ARG A 291 21.86 1.52 11.44
N PRO A 292 22.93 0.73 11.63
CA PRO A 292 24.29 1.23 11.57
C PRO A 292 24.74 1.52 10.13
N GLY A 293 25.70 2.42 9.97
CA GLY A 293 26.39 2.66 8.71
C GLY A 293 25.59 3.53 7.71
N ALA A 294 25.94 3.39 6.45
CA ALA A 294 25.40 4.25 5.40
C ALA A 294 23.88 4.07 5.21
N ALA A 295 23.18 5.19 5.06
CA ALA A 295 21.76 5.26 4.80
C ALA A 295 21.49 6.23 3.65
N ILE A 296 20.57 5.89 2.76
CA ILE A 296 20.20 6.71 1.60
C ILE A 296 18.68 6.77 1.55
N ALA A 297 18.11 7.99 1.68
CA ALA A 297 16.67 8.11 1.69
C ALA A 297 16.07 7.81 0.32
N VAL A 298 16.60 8.42 -0.73
CA VAL A 298 16.15 8.23 -2.11
C VAL A 298 17.35 7.94 -3.02
N TYR A 299 17.28 6.83 -3.75
CA TYR A 299 18.24 6.48 -4.78
C TYR A 299 17.61 6.55 -6.16
N VAL A 300 18.06 7.46 -6.99
CA VAL A 300 17.64 7.62 -8.38
C VAL A 300 18.53 6.75 -9.27
N GLN A 301 17.94 5.72 -9.89
CA GLN A 301 18.71 4.74 -10.63
C GLN A 301 18.77 5.02 -12.13
N LEU A 302 17.68 4.88 -12.86
CA LEU A 302 17.66 5.03 -14.32
C LEU A 302 16.36 5.71 -14.77
N GLY A 303 16.46 6.77 -15.55
CA GLY A 303 15.38 7.35 -16.32
C GLY A 303 14.23 7.94 -15.51
N ALA A 304 14.45 8.45 -14.31
CA ALA A 304 13.42 9.22 -13.61
C ALA A 304 13.11 10.53 -14.34
N GLY A 305 11.85 10.91 -14.43
CA GLY A 305 11.42 12.18 -15.01
C GLY A 305 11.66 13.36 -14.07
N SER A 306 11.17 13.25 -12.83
CA SER A 306 11.39 14.24 -11.77
C SER A 306 11.21 13.66 -10.39
N VAL A 307 11.79 14.30 -9.38
CA VAL A 307 11.61 14.00 -7.95
C VAL A 307 11.20 15.27 -7.23
N GLU A 308 10.01 15.22 -6.64
CA GLU A 308 9.42 16.31 -5.87
C GLU A 308 9.26 15.87 -4.41
N MET A 309 9.88 16.60 -3.46
CA MET A 309 9.86 16.24 -2.03
C MET A 309 9.49 17.44 -1.17
N HIS A 310 8.41 17.31 -0.39
CA HIS A 310 7.92 18.39 0.47
C HIS A 310 7.50 17.87 1.84
N ASN A 311 7.80 18.62 2.89
CA ASN A 311 7.37 18.30 4.26
C ASN A 311 7.81 16.89 4.74
N ASN A 312 8.86 16.29 4.16
CA ASN A 312 9.33 14.99 4.63
C ASN A 312 10.30 15.17 5.82
N ALA A 313 10.22 14.29 6.81
CA ALA A 313 11.19 14.19 7.90
C ALA A 313 12.12 13.01 7.65
N ILE A 314 13.44 13.25 7.60
CA ILE A 314 14.45 12.23 7.28
C ILE A 314 15.51 12.20 8.38
N PHE A 315 15.59 11.09 9.10
CA PHE A 315 16.42 10.94 10.29
C PHE A 315 17.08 9.55 10.36
N GLN A 316 18.31 9.50 10.90
CA GLN A 316 19.01 8.26 11.21
C GLN A 316 19.38 8.21 12.70
N THR A 317 19.09 7.09 13.35
CA THR A 317 19.47 6.85 14.76
C THR A 317 20.98 6.59 14.90
N GLY A 318 21.49 6.62 16.12
CA GLY A 318 22.86 6.22 16.42
C GLY A 318 23.97 7.21 15.98
N GLY A 319 23.62 8.47 15.67
CA GLY A 319 24.58 9.53 15.35
C GLY A 319 25.22 9.44 13.95
N ALA A 320 24.78 8.51 13.11
CA ALA A 320 25.17 8.46 11.71
C ALA A 320 24.39 9.53 10.89
N ALA A 321 24.91 9.87 9.72
CA ALA A 321 24.32 10.87 8.83
C ALA A 321 23.70 10.22 7.59
N PRO A 322 22.41 10.40 7.31
CA PRO A 322 21.81 9.90 6.09
C PRO A 322 22.22 10.73 4.87
N ALA A 323 22.37 10.07 3.73
CA ALA A 323 22.38 10.73 2.43
C ALA A 323 20.93 10.92 1.96
N ILE A 324 20.56 12.13 1.53
CA ILE A 324 19.17 12.43 1.21
C ILE A 324 18.81 11.90 -0.18
N LEU A 325 19.52 12.35 -1.22
CA LEU A 325 19.28 11.91 -2.59
C LEU A 325 20.61 11.54 -3.25
N ARG A 326 20.72 10.27 -3.63
CA ARG A 326 21.88 9.77 -4.39
C ARG A 326 21.42 9.38 -5.78
N GLU A 327 22.27 9.61 -6.73
CA GLU A 327 22.05 9.28 -8.14
C GLU A 327 23.01 8.17 -8.57
N ASN A 328 22.54 7.30 -9.43
CA ASN A 328 23.38 6.28 -10.05
C ASN A 328 24.44 6.96 -10.92
N THR A 329 25.69 6.62 -10.70
CA THR A 329 26.83 7.13 -11.50
C THR A 329 27.29 6.12 -12.55
N THR A 330 26.77 4.91 -12.52
CA THR A 330 27.16 3.84 -13.46
C THR A 330 26.19 3.84 -14.63
N ALA A 331 26.70 4.06 -15.83
CA ALA A 331 25.90 3.88 -17.03
C ALA A 331 25.51 2.41 -17.21
N SER A 332 24.26 2.16 -17.52
CA SER A 332 23.77 0.83 -17.87
C SER A 332 22.71 0.91 -18.96
N THR A 333 22.66 -0.08 -19.82
CA THR A 333 21.61 -0.18 -20.83
C THR A 333 20.61 -1.21 -20.33
N PRO A 334 19.33 -0.84 -20.09
CA PRO A 334 18.29 -1.78 -19.75
C PRO A 334 18.13 -2.84 -20.85
N VAL A 335 17.82 -4.08 -20.46
CA VAL A 335 17.74 -5.21 -21.38
C VAL A 335 16.66 -4.99 -22.44
N CYS A 336 15.53 -4.46 -22.06
CA CYS A 336 14.34 -4.30 -22.91
C CYS A 336 14.11 -2.87 -23.40
N ALA A 337 14.85 -1.90 -22.85
CA ALA A 337 14.73 -0.48 -23.21
C ALA A 337 16.11 0.09 -23.52
N PRO A 338 16.56 0.09 -24.77
CA PRO A 338 17.94 0.39 -25.15
C PRO A 338 18.30 1.88 -25.15
N TYR A 339 17.46 2.74 -24.53
CA TYR A 339 17.57 4.18 -24.71
C TYR A 339 18.02 4.97 -23.46
N VAL A 340 18.06 4.39 -22.28
CA VAL A 340 18.41 5.14 -21.07
C VAL A 340 19.57 4.51 -20.33
N THR A 341 20.57 5.34 -20.07
CA THR A 341 21.77 4.96 -19.31
C THR A 341 22.07 5.92 -18.16
N THR A 342 21.23 6.93 -17.95
CA THR A 342 21.41 7.99 -16.95
C THR A 342 20.31 7.92 -15.88
N PRO A 343 20.54 8.46 -14.68
CA PRO A 343 19.50 8.49 -13.64
C PRO A 343 18.26 9.29 -14.07
N TRP A 344 18.42 10.27 -14.94
CA TRP A 344 17.33 11.14 -15.40
C TRP A 344 16.98 10.86 -16.86
N SER A 345 15.70 10.89 -17.18
CA SER A 345 15.22 10.76 -18.56
C SER A 345 15.50 11.99 -19.43
N GLY A 346 15.82 13.10 -18.77
CA GLY A 346 16.19 14.38 -19.38
C GLY A 346 17.21 15.09 -18.49
N ALA A 347 17.07 16.40 -18.33
CA ALA A 347 17.85 17.16 -17.36
C ALA A 347 17.47 16.72 -15.93
N ARG A 348 18.43 16.86 -15.01
CA ARG A 348 18.18 16.65 -13.58
C ARG A 348 17.03 17.53 -13.11
N SER A 349 16.00 16.91 -12.50
CA SER A 349 14.74 17.56 -12.14
C SER A 349 14.35 17.22 -10.72
N VAL A 350 14.90 17.98 -9.77
CA VAL A 350 14.67 17.81 -8.33
C VAL A 350 14.05 19.07 -7.77
N PHE A 351 12.99 18.90 -6.98
CA PHE A 351 12.27 20.00 -6.35
C PHE A 351 11.97 19.67 -4.89
N GLY A 352 11.82 20.68 -4.05
CA GLY A 352 11.44 20.43 -2.66
C GLY A 352 11.31 21.70 -1.83
N THR A 353 10.47 21.62 -0.81
CA THR A 353 10.37 22.70 0.20
C THR A 353 9.97 22.13 1.56
N ARG A 354 10.44 22.79 2.63
CA ARG A 354 10.09 22.45 4.01
C ARG A 354 10.36 20.99 4.40
N ASN A 355 11.33 20.31 3.78
CA ASN A 355 11.81 19.05 4.31
C ASN A 355 12.65 19.28 5.56
N TRP A 356 12.51 18.41 6.54
CA TRP A 356 13.41 18.38 7.69
C TRP A 356 14.45 17.27 7.48
N VAL A 357 15.72 17.63 7.67
CA VAL A 357 16.83 16.69 7.61
C VAL A 357 17.78 16.88 8.78
N GLN A 358 18.45 15.82 9.18
CA GLN A 358 19.51 15.89 10.17
C GLN A 358 20.57 16.89 9.73
N SER A 359 21.09 17.70 10.64
CA SER A 359 22.11 18.73 10.33
C SER A 359 23.42 18.16 9.77
N THR A 360 23.68 16.88 10.01
CA THR A 360 24.82 16.11 9.46
C THR A 360 24.49 15.41 8.15
N ALA A 361 23.25 15.50 7.62
CA ALA A 361 22.83 14.86 6.40
C ALA A 361 23.68 15.31 5.20
N THR A 362 23.95 14.36 4.31
CA THR A 362 24.74 14.61 3.09
C THR A 362 23.84 14.50 1.85
N PHE A 363 24.31 15.00 0.71
CA PHE A 363 23.59 14.97 -0.56
C PHE A 363 22.16 15.56 -0.46
N VAL A 364 22.01 16.60 0.36
CA VAL A 364 20.78 17.41 0.36
C VAL A 364 20.69 18.14 -0.95
N PRO A 365 19.59 18.01 -1.71
CA PRO A 365 19.47 18.66 -3.01
C PRO A 365 19.56 20.19 -2.88
N PRO A 366 20.46 20.86 -3.64
CA PRO A 366 20.60 22.32 -3.58
C PRO A 366 19.38 23.08 -4.14
N GLU A 367 18.52 22.38 -4.88
CA GLU A 367 17.27 22.93 -5.43
C GLU A 367 16.17 23.08 -4.37
N TRP A 368 16.33 22.44 -3.22
CA TRP A 368 15.34 22.56 -2.15
C TRP A 368 15.35 23.95 -1.52
N THR A 369 14.15 24.41 -1.18
CA THR A 369 13.95 25.70 -0.53
C THR A 369 13.44 25.52 0.89
N SER A 370 13.79 26.44 1.78
CA SER A 370 13.28 26.46 3.18
C SER A 370 13.47 25.13 3.90
N THR A 371 14.56 24.41 3.61
CA THR A 371 14.91 23.18 4.33
C THR A 371 15.12 23.46 5.81
N VAL A 372 14.49 22.66 6.67
CA VAL A 372 14.66 22.72 8.12
C VAL A 372 15.72 21.70 8.52
N THR A 373 16.66 22.11 9.36
CA THR A 373 17.74 21.22 9.82
C THR A 373 17.84 21.21 11.34
N GLY A 374 18.21 20.06 11.90
CA GLY A 374 18.42 19.90 13.35
C GLY A 374 19.19 18.63 13.67
N ALA A 375 19.63 18.52 14.93
CA ALA A 375 20.30 17.31 15.39
C ALA A 375 19.29 16.18 15.65
N ASP A 376 18.10 16.53 16.12
CA ASP A 376 17.03 15.60 16.51
C ASP A 376 15.67 16.18 16.07
N PRO A 377 14.80 15.38 15.42
CA PRO A 377 13.43 15.77 15.09
C PRO A 377 12.53 15.86 16.33
N LEU A 378 12.97 15.41 17.50
CA LEU A 378 12.23 15.34 18.74
C LEU A 378 10.89 14.60 18.58
N PHE A 379 10.94 13.37 18.08
CA PHE A 379 9.80 12.45 18.13
C PHE A 379 9.51 12.07 19.59
N ARG A 380 8.27 11.72 19.89
CA ARG A 380 7.84 11.37 21.26
C ARG A 380 8.58 10.17 21.83
N ASP A 381 8.75 9.09 21.04
CA ASP A 381 9.51 7.90 21.46
C ASP A 381 9.92 7.07 20.23
N ILE A 382 11.15 7.27 19.76
CA ILE A 382 11.69 6.53 18.60
C ILE A 382 11.81 5.03 18.90
N ALA A 383 12.20 4.67 20.14
CA ALA A 383 12.40 3.27 20.50
C ALA A 383 11.10 2.47 20.44
N GLN A 384 9.99 3.09 20.80
CA GLN A 384 8.65 2.51 20.68
C GLN A 384 7.96 2.83 19.35
N ARG A 385 8.68 3.45 18.40
CA ARG A 385 8.12 3.89 17.11
C ARG A 385 6.96 4.88 17.23
N ASN A 386 6.89 5.63 18.31
CA ASN A 386 6.00 6.78 18.39
C ASN A 386 6.66 7.99 17.72
N LEU A 387 6.49 8.05 16.39
CA LEU A 387 7.10 9.07 15.53
C LEU A 387 6.24 10.33 15.38
N ARG A 388 5.31 10.59 16.32
CA ARG A 388 4.66 11.88 16.43
C ARG A 388 5.66 12.91 16.95
N PRO A 389 5.66 14.13 16.41
CA PRO A 389 6.44 15.23 17.01
C PRO A 389 6.10 15.42 18.49
N SER A 390 7.08 15.71 19.31
CA SER A 390 6.85 16.19 20.68
C SER A 390 6.40 17.66 20.66
N PRO A 391 5.88 18.22 21.76
CA PRO A 391 5.49 19.64 21.84
C PRO A 391 6.60 20.62 21.47
N ASP A 392 7.86 20.26 21.68
CA ASP A 392 9.03 21.12 21.39
C ASP A 392 9.71 20.78 20.06
N SER A 393 9.11 19.89 19.26
CA SER A 393 9.68 19.43 18.00
C SER A 393 9.79 20.56 16.96
N PRO A 394 10.93 20.66 16.23
CA PRO A 394 11.07 21.59 15.11
C PRO A 394 10.19 21.21 13.90
N LEU A 395 9.53 20.07 13.93
CA LEU A 395 8.62 19.63 12.87
C LEU A 395 7.24 20.28 12.98
N ARG A 396 6.87 20.74 14.17
CA ARG A 396 5.52 21.28 14.45
C ARG A 396 5.25 22.55 13.65
N ASN A 397 4.11 22.55 12.97
CA ASN A 397 3.62 23.68 12.18
C ASN A 397 4.68 24.25 11.19
N ALA A 398 5.66 23.44 10.81
CA ALA A 398 6.79 23.86 10.00
C ALA A 398 6.63 23.49 8.51
N GLY A 399 5.62 22.72 8.16
CA GLY A 399 5.31 22.32 6.80
C GLY A 399 4.54 23.36 5.99
N VAL A 400 4.12 22.99 4.81
CA VAL A 400 3.24 23.76 3.92
C VAL A 400 2.03 22.91 3.55
N ASN A 401 0.81 23.46 3.68
CA ASN A 401 -0.41 22.69 3.52
C ASN A 401 -0.63 22.17 2.08
N ARG A 402 -0.25 22.96 1.09
CA ARG A 402 -0.38 22.64 -0.33
C ARG A 402 0.89 23.05 -1.06
N PRO A 403 1.95 22.22 -1.02
CA PRO A 403 3.15 22.51 -1.76
C PRO A 403 2.83 22.57 -3.26
N PRO A 404 3.41 23.55 -3.98
CA PRO A 404 3.22 23.65 -5.43
C PRO A 404 4.00 22.56 -6.14
N SER A 405 3.41 21.97 -7.17
CA SER A 405 4.17 21.16 -8.12
C SER A 405 5.06 22.03 -9.00
N PRO A 406 6.23 21.51 -9.43
CA PRO A 406 7.14 22.25 -10.31
C PRO A 406 6.46 22.58 -11.65
N PRO A 407 6.56 23.83 -12.15
CA PRO A 407 5.90 24.21 -13.40
C PRO A 407 6.37 23.40 -14.63
N ALA A 408 7.63 22.96 -14.64
CA ALA A 408 8.20 22.19 -15.75
C ALA A 408 7.74 20.72 -15.76
N PHE A 409 7.40 20.18 -14.58
CA PHE A 409 6.99 18.77 -14.39
C PHE A 409 5.83 18.69 -13.39
N PRO A 410 4.68 19.30 -13.68
CA PRO A 410 3.56 19.26 -12.76
C PRO A 410 3.05 17.81 -12.62
N MET A 411 2.76 17.41 -11.40
CA MET A 411 2.05 16.15 -11.16
C MET A 411 0.65 16.22 -11.80
N PRO A 412 0.21 15.21 -12.55
CA PRO A 412 -1.05 15.29 -13.31
C PRO A 412 -2.32 15.26 -12.44
N TRP A 413 -2.18 15.06 -11.13
CA TRP A 413 -3.28 15.14 -10.18
C TRP A 413 -2.90 15.96 -8.94
N SER A 414 -3.92 16.55 -8.33
CA SER A 414 -3.77 17.35 -7.11
C SER A 414 -3.60 16.47 -5.87
N LEU A 415 -2.98 17.04 -4.84
CA LEU A 415 -3.00 16.42 -3.51
C LEU A 415 -4.44 16.28 -3.00
N PRO A 416 -4.78 15.18 -2.28
CA PRO A 416 -6.10 15.01 -1.70
C PRO A 416 -6.41 16.13 -0.69
N ALA A 417 -7.67 16.55 -0.65
CA ALA A 417 -8.12 17.61 0.25
C ALA A 417 -8.02 17.21 1.73
N VAL A 418 -8.21 15.93 2.03
CA VAL A 418 -8.07 15.34 3.37
C VAL A 418 -6.95 14.31 3.33
N ARG A 419 -6.05 14.44 4.28
CA ARG A 419 -4.91 13.53 4.49
C ARG A 419 -5.14 12.75 5.77
N TYR A 420 -4.49 11.60 5.91
CA TYR A 420 -4.73 10.71 7.03
C TYR A 420 -3.43 10.20 7.63
N ASP A 421 -3.46 9.90 8.94
CA ASP A 421 -2.36 9.25 9.63
C ASP A 421 -2.13 7.83 9.08
N PRO A 422 -0.88 7.36 8.99
CA PRO A 422 -0.58 5.95 8.80
C PRO A 422 -1.02 5.11 10.01
N PRO A 423 -1.20 3.78 9.85
CA PRO A 423 -1.52 2.89 10.96
C PRO A 423 -0.39 2.87 12.03
N PRO A 424 -0.70 2.69 13.30
CA PRO A 424 0.29 2.70 14.39
C PRO A 424 0.98 1.33 14.57
N ARG A 425 1.72 0.84 13.56
CA ARG A 425 2.35 -0.49 13.54
C ARG A 425 1.37 -1.65 13.85
N ALA A 426 0.15 -1.50 13.39
CA ALA A 426 -0.89 -2.51 13.54
C ALA A 426 -1.89 -2.36 12.41
N LYS A 427 -2.53 -3.45 12.03
CA LYS A 427 -3.59 -3.42 11.04
C LYS A 427 -4.78 -2.57 11.54
N LEU A 428 -5.19 -1.58 10.75
CA LEU A 428 -6.41 -0.84 11.02
C LEU A 428 -7.65 -1.63 10.59
N ALA A 429 -8.75 -1.45 11.27
CA ALA A 429 -10.04 -1.87 10.76
C ALA A 429 -10.54 -0.86 9.70
N PRO A 430 -11.33 -1.31 8.70
CA PRO A 430 -11.94 -0.40 7.74
C PRO A 430 -12.74 0.71 8.44
N GLY A 431 -12.39 1.96 8.11
CA GLY A 431 -13.02 3.14 8.72
C GLY A 431 -12.27 3.76 9.90
N ASP A 432 -11.33 3.06 10.53
CA ASP A 432 -10.57 3.57 11.71
C ASP A 432 -9.44 4.54 11.34
N ARG A 433 -9.46 5.09 10.14
CA ARG A 433 -8.51 6.09 9.69
C ARG A 433 -8.71 7.43 10.43
N ARG A 434 -7.60 8.06 10.78
CA ARG A 434 -7.59 9.37 11.44
C ARG A 434 -7.17 10.45 10.48
N ALA A 435 -7.98 11.50 10.35
CA ALA A 435 -7.65 12.63 9.49
C ALA A 435 -6.49 13.43 10.11
N ARG A 436 -5.51 13.81 9.29
CA ARG A 436 -4.48 14.79 9.62
C ARG A 436 -5.09 16.18 9.47
N ILE A 437 -5.27 16.89 10.57
CA ILE A 437 -5.89 18.22 10.58
C ILE A 437 -4.91 19.18 11.24
N PRO A 438 -4.42 20.19 10.50
CA PRO A 438 -3.61 21.25 11.10
C PRO A 438 -4.40 21.96 12.22
N GLN A 439 -3.74 22.23 13.35
CA GLN A 439 -4.40 22.87 14.45
C GLN A 439 -4.70 24.35 14.18
N GLY A 440 -5.95 24.75 14.29
CA GLY A 440 -6.38 26.15 14.15
C GLY A 440 -6.03 26.72 12.77
N HIS A 441 -5.24 27.81 12.77
CA HIS A 441 -4.75 28.47 11.55
C HIS A 441 -3.32 28.04 11.17
N PHE A 442 -2.78 26.99 11.78
CA PHE A 442 -1.42 26.55 11.56
C PHE A 442 -1.28 25.73 10.28
N THR A 443 -0.04 25.53 9.90
CA THR A 443 0.33 24.64 8.81
C THR A 443 0.48 23.21 9.31
N MET A 444 0.54 22.25 8.38
CA MET A 444 0.83 20.84 8.67
C MET A 444 2.19 20.70 9.37
N ASP A 445 2.33 19.69 10.18
CA ASP A 445 3.63 19.27 10.68
C ASP A 445 4.46 18.65 9.53
N ILE A 446 5.78 18.74 9.65
CA ILE A 446 6.70 18.03 8.76
C ILE A 446 6.71 16.54 9.17
N GLY A 447 6.63 15.63 8.22
CA GLY A 447 6.54 14.18 8.45
C GLY A 447 5.13 13.63 8.30
N ALA A 448 4.95 12.35 8.62
CA ALA A 448 3.72 11.60 8.37
C ALA A 448 2.62 11.80 9.43
N LEU A 449 2.95 12.37 10.58
CA LEU A 449 2.08 12.45 11.75
C LEU A 449 2.02 13.88 12.28
N GLU A 450 0.83 14.33 12.71
CA GLU A 450 0.68 15.59 13.44
C GLU A 450 1.06 15.43 14.93
N GLU A 451 1.51 16.50 15.57
CA GLU A 451 1.88 16.51 17.01
C GLU A 451 0.73 16.09 17.90
N VAL A 452 -0.47 16.58 17.62
CA VAL A 452 -1.64 16.30 18.44
C VAL A 452 -2.49 15.22 17.79
N ASP A 453 -2.82 14.23 18.58
CA ASP A 453 -3.89 13.30 18.28
C ASP A 453 -5.23 13.99 18.60
N ILE A 454 -6.01 14.31 17.56
CA ILE A 454 -7.30 15.01 17.74
C ILE A 454 -8.24 14.23 18.64
N ASP A 455 -8.19 12.91 18.62
CA ASP A 455 -9.00 12.08 19.52
C ASP A 455 -8.69 12.32 21.00
N SER A 456 -7.54 12.89 21.33
CA SER A 456 -7.20 13.31 22.70
C SER A 456 -7.80 14.65 23.11
N LEU A 457 -8.24 15.47 22.15
CA LEU A 457 -8.77 16.82 22.39
C LEU A 457 -10.29 16.92 22.23
N ILE A 458 -10.88 16.03 21.45
CA ILE A 458 -12.32 16.00 21.18
C ILE A 458 -12.80 14.65 21.69
N GLY A 459 -13.55 14.65 22.79
CA GLY A 459 -14.36 13.49 23.13
C GLY A 459 -15.19 13.05 21.92
N PRO A 460 -15.78 11.86 21.89
CA PRO A 460 -16.42 11.30 20.71
C PRO A 460 -17.28 12.35 20.01
N PHE A 461 -16.91 12.70 18.78
CA PHE A 461 -17.59 13.69 17.97
C PHE A 461 -18.91 13.06 17.53
N GLU A 462 -20.00 13.39 18.19
CA GLU A 462 -21.33 13.01 17.72
C GLU A 462 -21.70 13.89 16.52
N LEU A 463 -21.72 13.26 15.34
CA LEU A 463 -22.34 13.89 14.17
C LEU A 463 -23.82 14.11 14.49
N PRO A 464 -24.37 15.32 14.30
CA PRO A 464 -25.80 15.55 14.46
C PRO A 464 -26.60 14.62 13.55
N GLY A 465 -27.36 13.68 14.13
CA GLY A 465 -28.20 12.72 13.42
C GLY A 465 -27.72 11.27 13.40
N SER A 466 -26.59 10.92 14.01
CA SER A 466 -26.20 9.52 14.19
C SER A 466 -26.77 8.98 15.50
N THR A 467 -27.54 7.91 15.42
CA THR A 467 -27.99 7.17 16.61
C THR A 467 -26.77 6.54 17.29
N PRO A 468 -26.55 6.72 18.61
CA PRO A 468 -25.39 6.16 19.28
C PRO A 468 -25.41 4.63 19.21
N LEU A 469 -24.40 4.02 18.63
CA LEU A 469 -24.11 2.62 18.88
C LEU A 469 -23.62 2.52 20.31
N LEU A 470 -24.43 1.93 21.19
CA LEU A 470 -24.11 1.64 22.57
C LEU A 470 -22.78 0.86 22.64
N ARG A 471 -21.72 1.52 23.08
CA ARG A 471 -20.50 0.82 23.50
C ARG A 471 -20.86 -0.01 24.75
N PRO A 472 -20.46 -1.28 24.83
CA PRO A 472 -20.57 -2.01 26.09
C PRO A 472 -19.69 -1.31 27.14
N SER A 473 -20.29 -1.04 28.29
CA SER A 473 -19.62 -0.48 29.48
C SER A 473 -18.41 -1.35 29.86
N PRO A 474 -17.26 -0.81 30.22
CA PRO A 474 -16.15 -1.61 30.71
C PRO A 474 -16.60 -2.33 31.97
N SER A 475 -16.64 -3.66 31.93
CA SER A 475 -17.00 -4.52 33.05
C SER A 475 -16.01 -4.30 34.20
N ALA A 476 -16.56 -4.18 35.39
CA ALA A 476 -15.83 -4.04 36.63
C ALA A 476 -14.72 -5.08 36.77
N THR A 477 -13.56 -4.62 37.26
CA THR A 477 -12.39 -5.40 37.63
C THR A 477 -12.78 -6.58 38.54
N PRO A 478 -12.37 -7.82 38.22
CA PRO A 478 -12.55 -8.94 39.15
C PRO A 478 -11.61 -8.78 40.35
N PRO A 479 -11.98 -9.23 41.56
CA PRO A 479 -11.12 -9.14 42.72
C PRO A 479 -9.88 -10.03 42.60
N ALA A 480 -8.77 -9.56 43.14
CA ALA A 480 -7.48 -10.21 43.13
C ALA A 480 -7.55 -11.63 43.74
N THR A 481 -7.24 -12.63 42.93
CA THR A 481 -7.07 -13.99 43.38
C THR A 481 -5.65 -14.18 43.91
N LEU A 482 -5.53 -14.61 45.18
CA LEU A 482 -4.27 -14.92 45.86
C LEU A 482 -3.43 -15.92 45.06
N ALA A 483 -2.18 -15.54 44.84
CA ALA A 483 -1.17 -16.38 44.16
C ALA A 483 -0.89 -17.64 44.96
N ARG A 484 -0.98 -18.81 44.32
CA ARG A 484 -0.45 -20.09 44.82
C ARG A 484 1.08 -20.13 44.54
N PRO A 485 1.90 -20.67 45.45
CA PRO A 485 3.33 -20.79 45.20
C PRO A 485 3.64 -21.86 44.15
N MET A 486 4.59 -21.57 43.28
CA MET A 486 5.10 -22.49 42.24
C MET A 486 5.94 -23.63 42.87
N PRO A 487 5.89 -24.83 42.29
CA PRO A 487 6.79 -25.92 42.68
C PRO A 487 8.21 -25.64 42.18
N GLN A 488 9.20 -25.87 43.02
CA GLN A 488 10.61 -25.78 42.69
C GLN A 488 11.00 -26.88 41.68
N THR A 489 11.61 -26.50 40.55
CA THR A 489 12.20 -27.40 39.58
C THR A 489 13.58 -27.89 40.05
N ARG A 490 13.76 -29.21 40.06
CA ARG A 490 15.04 -29.88 40.30
C ARG A 490 16.02 -29.65 39.11
N PRO A 491 17.34 -29.53 39.37
CA PRO A 491 18.33 -29.41 38.30
C PRO A 491 18.55 -30.73 37.55
N PRO A 492 18.96 -30.69 36.27
CA PRO A 492 19.17 -31.88 35.46
C PRO A 492 20.45 -32.63 35.86
N ARG A 493 20.37 -33.98 35.90
CA ARG A 493 21.49 -34.87 36.07
C ARG A 493 22.33 -34.94 34.79
N THR A 494 23.65 -34.80 34.94
CA THR A 494 24.62 -35.02 33.91
C THR A 494 24.69 -36.51 33.56
N ALA A 495 24.68 -36.84 32.27
CA ALA A 495 24.96 -38.18 31.74
C ALA A 495 26.47 -38.37 31.51
N PRO A 496 26.99 -39.59 31.71
CA PRO A 496 28.43 -39.86 31.51
C PRO A 496 28.75 -40.09 30.03
N SER A 497 29.97 -39.66 29.67
CA SER A 497 30.68 -39.88 28.40
C SER A 497 30.86 -41.34 28.05
N ARG A 498 30.59 -41.72 26.81
CA ARG A 498 31.33 -42.67 25.98
C ARG A 498 31.28 -42.24 24.52
#